data_3cba3b14cd02ce447b5b7f7a5a60d19d
#
_entry.id   3cba3b14cd02ce447b5b7f7a5a60d19d
#
_cell.length_a   1.000
_cell.length_b   1.000
_cell.length_c   1.000
_cell.angle_alpha   90.00
_cell.angle_beta   90.00
_cell.angle_gamma   90.00
#
_symmetry.space_group_name_H-M   'P 1'
#
loop_
_entity.id
_entity.type
_entity.pdbx_description
1 polymer ?
#
loop_
_entity_poly.entity_id
_entity_poly.type
_entity_poly.pdbx_seq_one_letter_code
_entity_poly.pdbx_strand_id
1 'polypeptide(L)'
;MIKEGDIFPNNKVTVVGSGEPKENETDELFSGKKVILFAVPGAFTPTCNNSHLPSFIEKYDEIKGKGIDNIICLSVNDQFVSKVWRDSKSLKDDFLFVADGNAQITDSLGMVLDCSGFGMGNRSNRYVMIVEDKVVKKLIIEENPGAVSYTHLTLPTNREV
;
A
#
# COMPACT_ATOMS: atom_id res chain seq x y z
N MET A 1 3.77 -9.37 -13.98
CA MET A 1 3.14 -8.26 -13.25
C MET A 1 1.66 -8.53 -13.06
N ILE A 2 1.17 -8.30 -11.87
CA ILE A 2 -0.26 -8.46 -11.57
C ILE A 2 -1.09 -7.48 -12.39
N LYS A 3 -2.34 -7.83 -12.67
CA LYS A 3 -3.26 -6.98 -13.43
C LYS A 3 -4.68 -7.10 -12.89
N GLU A 4 -5.54 -6.21 -13.32
CA GLU A 4 -6.96 -6.24 -12.95
C GLU A 4 -7.58 -7.59 -13.33
N GLY A 5 -8.36 -8.14 -12.41
CA GLY A 5 -8.97 -9.45 -12.56
C GLY A 5 -8.17 -10.59 -11.91
N ASP A 6 -6.89 -10.37 -11.62
CA ASP A 6 -6.06 -11.39 -10.99
C ASP A 6 -6.39 -11.54 -9.50
N ILE A 7 -6.13 -12.73 -8.97
CA ILE A 7 -6.20 -12.99 -7.54
C ILE A 7 -4.89 -12.52 -6.92
N PHE A 8 -4.99 -11.79 -5.81
CA PHE A 8 -3.81 -11.34 -5.08
C PHE A 8 -3.06 -12.56 -4.51
N PRO A 9 -1.76 -12.71 -4.79
CA PRO A 9 -1.03 -13.88 -4.32
C PRO A 9 -0.93 -13.92 -2.80
N ASN A 10 -1.07 -15.12 -2.23
CA ASN A 10 -0.96 -15.29 -0.79
C ASN A 10 0.51 -15.34 -0.38
N ASN A 11 0.86 -14.54 0.61
CA ASN A 11 2.20 -14.46 1.20
C ASN A 11 2.07 -14.24 2.69
N LYS A 12 3.10 -14.64 3.43
CA LYS A 12 3.22 -14.21 4.81
C LYS A 12 3.66 -12.75 4.83
N VAL A 13 3.02 -11.96 5.67
CA VAL A 13 3.29 -10.52 5.75
C VAL A 13 3.37 -10.08 7.20
N THR A 14 4.10 -9.02 7.44
CA THR A 14 4.08 -8.33 8.73
C THR A 14 3.18 -7.11 8.61
N VAL A 15 2.12 -7.11 9.41
CA VAL A 15 1.12 -6.03 9.43
C VAL A 15 1.40 -5.13 10.62
N VAL A 16 1.49 -3.85 10.36
CA VAL A 16 1.75 -2.83 11.39
C VAL A 16 0.50 -1.97 11.53
N GLY A 17 -0.15 -2.11 12.67
CA GLY A 17 -1.32 -1.31 13.04
C GLY A 17 -1.01 -0.46 14.27
N SER A 18 -2.05 -0.16 15.05
CA SER A 18 -1.90 0.64 16.26
C SER A 18 -1.20 -0.11 17.40
N GLY A 19 -1.27 -1.43 17.39
CA GLY A 19 -0.61 -2.27 18.41
C GLY A 19 0.73 -2.80 17.93
N GLU A 20 1.15 -3.93 18.53
CA GLU A 20 2.38 -4.59 18.11
C GLU A 20 2.26 -5.15 16.69
N PRO A 21 3.35 -5.13 15.90
CA PRO A 21 3.33 -5.76 14.59
C PRO A 21 2.96 -7.23 14.67
N LYS A 22 2.18 -7.70 13.69
CA LYS A 22 1.68 -9.08 13.66
C LYS A 22 2.00 -9.72 12.34
N GLU A 23 2.32 -11.02 12.37
CA GLU A 23 2.45 -11.82 11.16
C GLU A 23 1.08 -12.33 10.74
N ASN A 24 0.74 -12.14 9.48
CA ASN A 24 -0.52 -12.56 8.89
C ASN A 24 -0.26 -13.19 7.52
N GLU A 25 -1.29 -13.84 6.96
CA GLU A 25 -1.31 -14.19 5.55
C GLU A 25 -2.02 -13.07 4.78
N THR A 26 -1.61 -12.79 3.54
CA THR A 26 -2.32 -11.77 2.74
C THR A 26 -3.77 -12.14 2.50
N ASP A 27 -4.08 -13.43 2.40
CA ASP A 27 -5.48 -13.86 2.27
C ASP A 27 -6.34 -13.38 3.43
N GLU A 28 -5.79 -13.31 4.64
CA GLU A 28 -6.53 -12.82 5.80
C GLU A 28 -6.84 -11.33 5.71
N LEU A 29 -5.99 -10.57 5.03
CA LEU A 29 -6.19 -9.14 4.85
C LEU A 29 -7.30 -8.83 3.84
N PHE A 30 -7.48 -9.70 2.85
CA PHE A 30 -8.35 -9.40 1.71
C PHE A 30 -9.63 -10.23 1.66
N SER A 31 -9.67 -11.37 2.32
CA SER A 31 -10.82 -12.29 2.22
C SER A 31 -12.10 -11.63 2.74
N GLY A 32 -13.12 -11.54 1.88
CA GLY A 32 -14.41 -10.95 2.25
C GLY A 32 -14.38 -9.45 2.52
N LYS A 33 -13.31 -8.78 2.12
CA LYS A 33 -13.13 -7.34 2.39
C LYS A 33 -12.86 -6.57 1.11
N LYS A 34 -13.18 -5.29 1.15
CA LYS A 34 -12.82 -4.34 0.11
C LYS A 34 -11.74 -3.42 0.65
N VAL A 35 -10.56 -3.49 0.06
CA VAL A 35 -9.35 -2.85 0.58
C VAL A 35 -8.71 -1.97 -0.47
N ILE A 36 -8.26 -0.78 -0.08
CA ILE A 36 -7.36 0.02 -0.91
C ILE A 36 -5.94 -0.27 -0.41
N LEU A 37 -5.11 -0.75 -1.34
CA LEU A 37 -3.68 -0.98 -1.09
C LEU A 37 -2.90 0.00 -1.96
N PHE A 38 -2.08 0.82 -1.33
CA PHE A 38 -1.15 1.66 -2.10
C PHE A 38 0.28 1.37 -1.66
N ALA A 39 1.18 1.34 -2.63
CA ALA A 39 2.57 1.03 -2.38
C ALA A 39 3.45 2.23 -2.71
N VAL A 40 4.51 2.37 -1.93
CA VAL A 40 5.45 3.48 -2.05
C VAL A 40 6.87 2.95 -2.09
N PRO A 41 7.80 3.64 -2.77
CA PRO A 41 9.21 3.22 -2.80
C PRO A 41 9.91 3.21 -1.45
N GLY A 42 9.48 4.02 -0.49
CA GLY A 42 10.13 3.96 0.81
C GLY A 42 9.51 4.88 1.85
N ALA A 43 9.49 4.40 3.09
CA ALA A 43 9.07 5.17 4.25
C ALA A 43 9.93 6.42 4.39
N PHE A 44 9.32 7.53 4.79
CA PHE A 44 9.98 8.82 5.02
C PHE A 44 10.63 9.45 3.79
N THR A 45 10.60 8.81 2.63
CA THR A 45 11.13 9.43 1.42
C THR A 45 10.24 10.60 0.99
N PRO A 46 10.78 11.61 0.27
CA PRO A 46 10.06 12.87 0.08
C PRO A 46 8.66 12.75 -0.50
N THR A 47 8.49 12.11 -1.64
CA THR A 47 7.18 11.98 -2.27
C THR A 47 6.24 11.11 -1.44
N CYS A 48 6.75 10.01 -0.89
CA CYS A 48 5.94 9.08 -0.10
C CYS A 48 5.45 9.74 1.18
N ASN A 49 6.32 10.46 1.87
CA ASN A 49 6.01 11.07 3.16
C ASN A 49 5.24 12.38 3.03
N ASN A 50 5.52 13.19 2.00
CA ASN A 50 4.99 14.54 1.88
C ASN A 50 3.78 14.65 0.95
N SER A 51 3.55 13.68 0.09
CA SER A 51 2.49 13.74 -0.92
C SER A 51 1.59 12.53 -0.95
N HIS A 52 2.14 11.32 -1.14
CA HIS A 52 1.32 10.14 -1.37
C HIS A 52 0.54 9.71 -0.11
N LEU A 53 1.25 9.46 0.97
CA LEU A 53 0.59 9.08 2.23
C LEU A 53 -0.38 10.17 2.71
N PRO A 54 0.01 11.45 2.76
CA PRO A 54 -0.93 12.48 3.18
C PRO A 54 -2.20 12.56 2.34
N SER A 55 -2.13 12.27 1.04
CA SER A 55 -3.32 12.30 0.18
C SER A 55 -4.37 11.29 0.65
N PHE A 56 -3.97 10.12 1.12
CA PHE A 56 -4.89 9.12 1.65
C PHE A 56 -5.39 9.49 3.05
N ILE A 57 -4.58 10.14 3.84
CA ILE A 57 -5.00 10.62 5.17
C ILE A 57 -6.08 11.68 5.02
N GLU A 58 -5.89 12.64 4.12
CA GLU A 58 -6.88 13.71 3.87
C GLU A 58 -8.20 13.16 3.36
N LYS A 59 -8.16 12.10 2.57
CA LYS A 59 -9.33 11.48 1.96
C LYS A 59 -9.92 10.34 2.78
N TYR A 60 -9.45 10.13 3.98
CA TYR A 60 -9.83 8.97 4.79
C TYR A 60 -11.35 8.82 4.91
N ASP A 61 -12.06 9.88 5.32
CA ASP A 61 -13.50 9.80 5.51
C ASP A 61 -14.25 9.52 4.21
N GLU A 62 -13.80 10.15 3.13
CA GLU A 62 -14.39 9.94 1.80
C GLU A 62 -14.19 8.50 1.34
N ILE A 63 -12.99 7.96 1.53
CA ILE A 63 -12.68 6.56 1.20
C ILE A 63 -13.56 5.62 1.99
N LYS A 64 -13.65 5.81 3.29
CA LYS A 64 -14.49 4.97 4.15
C LYS A 64 -15.96 5.04 3.77
N GLY A 65 -16.41 6.21 3.35
CA GLY A 65 -17.78 6.40 2.88
C GLY A 65 -18.13 5.62 1.61
N LYS A 66 -17.13 5.12 0.90
CA LYS A 66 -17.32 4.31 -0.31
C LYS A 66 -17.31 2.80 -0.04
N GLY A 67 -17.34 2.40 1.22
CA GLY A 67 -17.43 0.99 1.59
C GLY A 67 -16.09 0.27 1.68
N ILE A 68 -15.00 1.02 1.78
CA ILE A 68 -13.66 0.44 1.97
C ILE A 68 -13.49 0.03 3.43
N ASP A 69 -13.11 -1.23 3.65
CA ASP A 69 -12.93 -1.77 5.00
C ASP A 69 -11.60 -1.35 5.61
N ASN A 70 -10.53 -1.42 4.83
CA ASN A 70 -9.19 -1.08 5.29
C ASN A 70 -8.42 -0.29 4.22
N ILE A 71 -7.53 0.57 4.67
CA ILE A 71 -6.54 1.22 3.81
C ILE A 71 -5.18 0.67 4.23
N ILE A 72 -4.41 0.19 3.25
CA ILE A 72 -3.12 -0.44 3.51
C ILE A 72 -2.03 0.28 2.72
N CYS A 73 -0.97 0.67 3.40
CA CYS A 73 0.23 1.22 2.78
C CYS A 73 1.33 0.15 2.81
N LEU A 74 1.86 -0.21 1.66
CA LEU A 74 2.93 -1.18 1.54
C LEU A 74 4.24 -0.49 1.19
N SER A 75 5.32 -0.86 1.84
CA SER A 75 6.66 -0.43 1.45
C SER A 75 7.66 -1.54 1.71
N VAL A 76 8.77 -1.53 0.95
CA VAL A 76 9.89 -2.44 1.16
C VAL A 76 10.76 -1.85 2.26
N ASN A 77 10.23 -1.91 3.47
CA ASN A 77 10.90 -1.49 4.71
C ASN A 77 10.58 -2.53 5.77
N ASP A 78 11.40 -2.61 6.79
CA ASP A 78 11.15 -3.52 7.90
C ASP A 78 10.04 -3.00 8.82
N GLN A 79 9.60 -3.85 9.74
CA GLN A 79 8.52 -3.51 10.67
C GLN A 79 8.86 -2.35 11.62
N PHE A 80 10.13 -2.19 11.93
CA PHE A 80 10.55 -1.14 12.87
C PHE A 80 10.45 0.24 12.23
N VAL A 81 10.91 0.36 11.00
CA VAL A 81 10.79 1.61 10.23
C VAL A 81 9.33 1.91 9.94
N SER A 82 8.57 0.90 9.52
CA SER A 82 7.14 1.06 9.19
C SER A 82 6.34 1.50 10.41
N LYS A 83 6.64 0.95 11.58
CA LYS A 83 5.96 1.32 12.83
C LYS A 83 6.22 2.78 13.19
N VAL A 84 7.46 3.23 13.12
CA VAL A 84 7.79 4.62 13.42
C VAL A 84 7.13 5.57 12.43
N TRP A 85 7.13 5.19 11.15
CA TRP A 85 6.49 6.02 10.12
C TRP A 85 4.98 6.12 10.35
N ARG A 86 4.33 5.00 10.64
CA ARG A 86 2.90 4.99 10.94
C ARG A 86 2.59 5.83 12.18
N ASP A 87 3.35 5.63 13.26
CA ASP A 87 3.12 6.33 14.53
C ASP A 87 3.34 7.84 14.43
N SER A 88 4.12 8.28 13.43
CA SER A 88 4.33 9.71 13.19
C SER A 88 3.11 10.41 12.57
N LYS A 89 2.06 9.65 12.19
CA LYS A 89 0.91 10.15 11.41
C LYS A 89 -0.36 9.94 12.20
N SER A 90 -0.83 10.02 13.13
CA SER A 90 -2.13 9.92 13.83
C SER A 90 -3.20 9.19 13.00
N LEU A 91 -2.97 7.92 12.75
CA LEU A 91 -3.85 7.12 11.88
C LEU A 91 -4.88 6.32 12.68
N LYS A 92 -6.01 6.03 12.04
CA LYS A 92 -7.05 5.17 12.61
C LYS A 92 -6.64 3.70 12.57
N ASP A 93 -7.32 2.86 13.35
CA ASP A 93 -6.98 1.44 13.48
C ASP A 93 -7.12 0.65 12.19
N ASP A 94 -7.99 1.06 11.29
CA ASP A 94 -8.18 0.39 10.00
C ASP A 94 -7.27 0.92 8.89
N PHE A 95 -6.35 1.80 9.21
CA PHE A 95 -5.28 2.26 8.32
C PHE A 95 -4.01 1.50 8.72
N LEU A 96 -3.66 0.50 7.93
CA LEU A 96 -2.58 -0.44 8.24
C LEU A 96 -1.38 -0.22 7.34
N PHE A 97 -0.21 -0.64 7.83
CA PHE A 97 1.00 -0.69 6.99
C PHE A 97 1.42 -2.14 6.83
N VAL A 98 1.89 -2.49 5.66
CA VAL A 98 2.53 -3.79 5.41
C VAL A 98 4.02 -3.55 5.24
N ALA A 99 4.79 -4.18 6.11
CA ALA A 99 6.24 -4.12 6.09
C ALA A 99 6.77 -5.27 5.23
N ASP A 100 7.09 -4.96 3.97
CA ASP A 100 7.57 -5.94 3.00
C ASP A 100 9.11 -5.87 2.90
N GLY A 101 9.78 -6.05 4.04
CA GLY A 101 11.22 -5.83 4.16
C GLY A 101 12.08 -6.68 3.22
N ASN A 102 11.62 -7.88 2.87
CA ASN A 102 12.33 -8.76 1.95
C ASN A 102 11.84 -8.63 0.51
N ALA A 103 10.95 -7.68 0.22
CA ALA A 103 10.34 -7.49 -1.08
C ALA A 103 9.60 -8.73 -1.59
N GLN A 104 9.16 -9.61 -0.71
CA GLN A 104 8.53 -10.86 -1.07
C GLN A 104 7.20 -10.65 -1.77
N ILE A 105 6.35 -9.80 -1.20
CA ILE A 105 5.05 -9.45 -1.81
C ILE A 105 5.30 -8.68 -3.09
N THR A 106 6.15 -7.67 -3.03
CA THR A 106 6.48 -6.82 -4.16
C THR A 106 6.97 -7.65 -5.36
N ASP A 107 7.84 -8.63 -5.09
CA ASP A 107 8.33 -9.54 -6.12
C ASP A 107 7.21 -10.41 -6.69
N SER A 108 6.36 -10.96 -5.83
CA SER A 108 5.23 -11.81 -6.28
C SER A 108 4.24 -11.05 -7.15
N LEU A 109 4.16 -9.73 -6.99
CA LEU A 109 3.30 -8.88 -7.82
C LEU A 109 3.98 -8.42 -9.11
N GLY A 110 5.28 -8.66 -9.25
CA GLY A 110 6.04 -8.13 -10.38
C GLY A 110 6.25 -6.62 -10.31
N MET A 111 6.32 -6.07 -9.11
CA MET A 111 6.37 -4.62 -8.86
C MET A 111 7.72 -4.14 -8.33
N VAL A 112 8.77 -4.95 -8.43
CA VAL A 112 10.09 -4.56 -7.93
C VAL A 112 10.65 -3.39 -8.76
N LEU A 113 11.15 -2.40 -8.04
CA LEU A 113 11.80 -1.23 -8.61
C LEU A 113 13.25 -1.20 -8.12
N ASP A 114 14.19 -1.18 -9.06
CA ASP A 114 15.60 -1.08 -8.70
C ASP A 114 15.95 0.37 -8.39
N CYS A 115 16.14 0.64 -7.12
CA CYS A 115 16.54 1.96 -6.62
C CYS A 115 18.01 2.00 -6.19
N SER A 116 18.83 1.07 -6.69
CA SER A 116 20.25 1.01 -6.32
C SER A 116 21.00 2.30 -6.68
N GLY A 117 20.57 2.99 -7.73
CA GLY A 117 21.14 4.28 -8.10
C GLY A 117 20.99 5.37 -7.04
N PHE A 118 20.06 5.20 -6.12
CA PHE A 118 19.84 6.11 -4.98
C PHE A 118 20.33 5.50 -3.66
N GLY A 119 21.05 4.38 -3.73
CA GLY A 119 21.51 3.70 -2.53
C GLY A 119 20.39 3.00 -1.76
N MET A 120 19.27 2.70 -2.40
CA MET A 120 18.09 2.15 -1.72
C MET A 120 17.83 0.68 -2.05
N GLY A 121 18.57 0.11 -2.98
CA GLY A 121 18.36 -1.29 -3.36
C GLY A 121 17.03 -1.54 -4.06
N ASN A 122 16.47 -2.72 -3.87
CA ASN A 122 15.19 -3.06 -4.46
C ASN A 122 14.04 -2.52 -3.62
N ARG A 123 13.13 -1.82 -4.25
CA ARG A 123 11.96 -1.21 -3.64
C ARG A 123 10.72 -1.58 -4.44
N SER A 124 9.58 -1.00 -4.08
CA SER A 124 8.34 -1.19 -4.82
C SER A 124 8.12 -0.04 -5.80
N ASN A 125 7.55 -0.36 -6.95
CA ASN A 125 6.91 0.65 -7.79
C ASN A 125 5.83 1.36 -6.96
N ARG A 126 5.48 2.56 -7.38
CA ARG A 126 4.38 3.31 -6.78
C ARG A 126 3.10 2.94 -7.51
N TYR A 127 2.15 2.39 -6.76
CA TYR A 127 0.86 2.01 -7.34
C TYR A 127 -0.25 2.13 -6.30
N VAL A 128 -1.50 2.11 -6.80
CA VAL A 128 -2.69 1.99 -5.97
C VAL A 128 -3.56 0.90 -6.58
N MET A 129 -4.10 0.02 -5.76
CA MET A 129 -5.07 -0.97 -6.22
C MET A 129 -6.24 -1.07 -5.25
N ILE A 130 -7.38 -1.46 -5.79
CA ILE A 130 -8.53 -1.85 -5.00
C ILE A 130 -8.64 -3.36 -5.11
N VAL A 131 -8.66 -4.02 -3.96
CA VAL A 131 -8.77 -5.47 -3.88
C VAL A 131 -10.07 -5.79 -3.15
N GLU A 132 -10.93 -6.55 -3.81
CA GLU A 132 -12.20 -6.98 -3.23
C GLU A 132 -12.25 -8.49 -3.19
N ASP A 133 -12.37 -9.04 -1.98
CA ASP A 133 -12.37 -10.50 -1.75
C ASP A 133 -11.22 -11.18 -2.52
N LYS A 134 -10.02 -10.67 -2.34
CA LYS A 134 -8.76 -11.15 -2.92
C LYS A 134 -8.59 -10.91 -4.42
N VAL A 135 -9.56 -10.33 -5.10
CA VAL A 135 -9.48 -10.05 -6.55
C VAL A 135 -9.12 -8.60 -6.76
N VAL A 136 -8.12 -8.34 -7.61
CA VAL A 136 -7.72 -6.98 -7.97
C VAL A 136 -8.76 -6.39 -8.90
N LYS A 137 -9.51 -5.42 -8.43
CA LYS A 137 -10.58 -4.77 -9.20
C LYS A 137 -10.08 -3.54 -9.96
N LYS A 138 -9.10 -2.84 -9.41
CA LYS A 138 -8.55 -1.63 -10.01
C LYS A 138 -7.06 -1.59 -9.73
N LEU A 139 -6.28 -1.16 -10.71
CA LEU A 139 -4.83 -1.01 -10.55
C LEU A 139 -4.35 0.19 -11.35
N ILE A 140 -3.67 1.10 -10.67
CA ILE A 140 -3.04 2.27 -11.29
C ILE A 140 -1.58 2.29 -10.86
N ILE A 141 -0.68 2.33 -11.84
CA ILE A 141 0.76 2.35 -11.60
C ILE A 141 1.31 3.70 -12.08
N GLU A 142 2.13 4.35 -11.26
CA GLU A 142 2.82 5.56 -11.66
C GLU A 142 3.97 5.22 -12.60
N GLU A 143 4.04 5.89 -13.74
CA GLU A 143 5.14 5.70 -14.68
C GLU A 143 6.44 6.28 -14.13
N ASN A 144 6.35 7.40 -13.42
CA ASN A 144 7.49 8.01 -12.73
C ASN A 144 7.34 7.77 -11.23
N PRO A 145 8.16 6.89 -10.61
CA PRO A 145 8.02 6.58 -9.19
C PRO A 145 8.22 7.79 -8.25
N GLY A 146 8.84 8.84 -8.72
CA GLY A 146 9.01 10.07 -7.95
C GLY A 146 7.80 10.98 -7.96
N ALA A 147 6.73 10.63 -8.69
CA ALA A 147 5.54 11.46 -8.85
C ALA A 147 4.31 10.76 -8.29
N VAL A 148 3.27 11.53 -8.00
CA VAL A 148 1.96 11.03 -7.54
C VAL A 148 0.90 11.64 -8.46
N SER A 149 1.03 11.41 -9.77
CA SER A 149 0.14 12.01 -10.77
C SER A 149 -1.16 11.26 -10.90
N TYR A 150 -1.13 9.93 -10.75
CA TYR A 150 -2.28 9.06 -11.02
C TYR A 150 -2.78 8.32 -9.79
N THR A 151 -1.98 8.22 -8.73
CA THR A 151 -2.27 7.33 -7.61
C THR A 151 -2.88 8.00 -6.39
N HIS A 152 -3.03 9.32 -6.37
CA HIS A 152 -3.45 10.01 -5.16
C HIS A 152 -4.91 10.48 -5.15
N LEU A 153 -5.48 10.82 -6.28
CA LEU A 153 -6.79 11.48 -6.29
C LEU A 153 -7.93 10.62 -6.82
N THR A 154 -7.64 9.75 -7.77
CA THR A 154 -8.70 9.15 -8.57
C THR A 154 -9.46 8.04 -7.85
N LEU A 155 -8.76 7.17 -7.12
CA LEU A 155 -9.41 5.99 -6.56
C LEU A 155 -10.42 6.32 -5.47
N PRO A 156 -10.08 7.15 -4.47
CA PRO A 156 -11.04 7.43 -3.41
C PRO A 156 -12.30 8.12 -3.90
N THR A 157 -12.18 8.90 -4.95
CA THR A 157 -13.30 9.68 -5.48
C THR A 157 -13.97 9.02 -6.68
N ASN A 158 -13.40 7.94 -7.17
CA ASN A 158 -13.90 7.27 -8.35
C ASN A 158 -15.17 6.50 -8.03
N ARG A 159 -16.27 6.85 -8.69
CA ARG A 159 -17.57 6.25 -8.42
C ARG A 159 -17.67 4.79 -8.88
N GLU A 160 -16.72 4.29 -9.62
CA GLU A 160 -16.68 2.89 -10.03
C GLU A 160 -16.23 1.96 -8.90
N VAL A 161 -15.74 2.53 -7.85
CA VAL A 161 -15.31 1.79 -6.67
C VAL A 161 -16.52 1.21 -5.95
#